data_6eb9c698ff1fe239555d88ff61df489c
#
_entry.id   6eb9c698ff1fe239555d88ff61df489c
#
_cell.length_a   1.000
_cell.length_b   1.000
_cell.length_c   1.000
_cell.angle_alpha   90.00
_cell.angle_beta   90.00
_cell.angle_gamma   90.00
#
_symmetry.space_group_name_H-M   'P 1'
#
loop_
_entity.id
_entity.type
_entity.pdbx_description
1 polymer ?
#
loop_
_entity_poly.entity_id
_entity_poly.type
_entity_poly.pdbx_seq_one_letter_code
_entity_poly.pdbx_strand_id
1 'polypeptide(L)'
;MRRSQSGQALVEWAAVAFVLLLFALGLVAIGQIVGEYMAVRSAASQAAFAAARAPSATDALAVGQNAAREAIGHSQLESFTVQIDVGSFERGGTLTARAEAYVSLAPFPIVRQLLGQRFHLAWEASALVEPYRSRAP
;
A
#
# COMPACT_ATOMS: atom_id res chain seq x y z
N MET A 1 -47.33 15.67 -32.50
CA MET A 1 -45.90 15.44 -32.68
C MET A 1 -45.01 15.78 -31.44
N ARG A 2 -45.50 15.67 -30.20
CA ARG A 2 -44.70 15.97 -28.96
C ARG A 2 -44.14 14.73 -28.22
N ARG A 3 -44.42 13.52 -28.69
CA ARG A 3 -43.99 12.25 -27.99
C ARG A 3 -42.55 11.82 -28.25
N SER A 4 -41.83 12.35 -29.23
CA SER A 4 -40.45 11.94 -29.52
C SER A 4 -39.41 12.67 -28.65
N GLN A 5 -39.72 13.89 -28.19
CA GLN A 5 -38.75 14.68 -27.38
C GLN A 5 -38.54 14.17 -25.95
N SER A 6 -39.57 13.58 -25.33
CA SER A 6 -39.47 13.01 -24.00
C SER A 6 -38.59 11.73 -23.96
N GLY A 7 -38.63 10.92 -25.05
CA GLY A 7 -37.77 9.74 -25.18
C GLY A 7 -36.31 10.07 -25.37
N GLN A 8 -36.00 11.12 -26.15
CA GLN A 8 -34.63 11.56 -26.40
C GLN A 8 -33.99 12.09 -25.11
N ALA A 9 -34.69 12.94 -24.35
CA ALA A 9 -34.20 13.47 -23.09
C ALA A 9 -33.90 12.36 -22.08
N LEU A 10 -34.69 11.28 -22.06
CA LEU A 10 -34.49 10.15 -21.16
C LEU A 10 -33.23 9.34 -21.54
N VAL A 11 -32.96 9.17 -22.84
CA VAL A 11 -31.75 8.51 -23.34
C VAL A 11 -30.50 9.36 -23.02
N GLU A 12 -30.55 10.68 -23.21
CA GLU A 12 -29.47 11.60 -22.88
C GLU A 12 -29.18 11.55 -21.37
N TRP A 13 -30.22 11.59 -20.53
CA TRP A 13 -30.07 11.49 -19.09
C TRP A 13 -29.47 10.16 -18.66
N ALA A 14 -29.90 9.05 -19.24
CA ALA A 14 -29.35 7.72 -18.97
C ALA A 14 -27.86 7.62 -19.35
N ALA A 15 -27.48 8.20 -20.50
CA ALA A 15 -26.08 8.24 -20.93
C ALA A 15 -25.19 9.05 -19.95
N VAL A 16 -25.65 10.22 -19.52
CA VAL A 16 -24.95 11.05 -18.54
C VAL A 16 -24.82 10.32 -17.20
N ALA A 17 -25.91 9.70 -16.72
CA ALA A 17 -25.90 8.93 -15.47
C ALA A 17 -24.90 7.76 -15.53
N PHE A 18 -24.82 7.07 -16.67
CA PHE A 18 -23.86 5.97 -16.87
C PHE A 18 -22.41 6.46 -16.83
N VAL A 19 -22.11 7.59 -17.49
CA VAL A 19 -20.75 8.20 -17.45
C VAL A 19 -20.37 8.63 -16.04
N LEU A 20 -21.31 9.25 -15.31
CA LEU A 20 -21.08 9.64 -13.91
C LEU A 20 -20.83 8.43 -13.01
N LEU A 21 -21.56 7.33 -13.22
CA LEU A 21 -21.35 6.09 -12.49
C LEU A 21 -19.95 5.51 -12.74
N LEU A 22 -19.51 5.46 -14.00
CA LEU A 22 -18.15 5.00 -14.35
C LEU A 22 -17.08 5.88 -13.71
N PHE A 23 -17.29 7.20 -13.71
CA PHE A 23 -16.38 8.13 -13.06
C PHE A 23 -16.31 7.92 -11.55
N ALA A 24 -17.46 7.74 -10.90
CA ALA A 24 -17.52 7.46 -9.46
C ALA A 24 -16.80 6.14 -9.11
N LEU A 25 -17.01 5.08 -9.90
CA LEU A 25 -16.30 3.80 -9.71
C LEU A 25 -14.79 3.96 -9.88
N GLY A 26 -14.35 4.76 -10.86
CA GLY A 26 -12.94 5.08 -11.06
C GLY A 26 -12.31 5.79 -9.85
N LEU A 27 -13.01 6.77 -9.28
CA LEU A 27 -12.55 7.46 -8.06
C LEU A 27 -12.43 6.53 -6.86
N VAL A 28 -13.38 5.61 -6.66
CA VAL A 28 -13.32 4.61 -5.59
C VAL A 28 -12.13 3.67 -5.79
N ALA A 29 -11.87 3.22 -7.02
CA ALA A 29 -10.72 2.38 -7.33
C ALA A 29 -9.37 3.08 -7.04
N ILE A 30 -9.25 4.36 -7.41
CA ILE A 30 -8.07 5.18 -7.10
C ILE A 30 -7.90 5.31 -5.59
N GLY A 31 -8.98 5.61 -4.86
CA GLY A 31 -8.96 5.72 -3.40
C GLY A 31 -8.46 4.43 -2.73
N GLN A 32 -8.87 3.28 -3.23
CA GLN A 32 -8.40 1.98 -2.75
C GLN A 32 -6.89 1.81 -2.98
N ILE A 33 -6.39 2.07 -4.20
CA ILE A 33 -4.95 1.96 -4.52
C ILE A 33 -4.13 2.88 -3.61
N VAL A 34 -4.57 4.12 -3.40
CA VAL A 34 -3.89 5.09 -2.52
C VAL A 34 -3.86 4.59 -1.07
N GLY A 35 -4.98 4.03 -0.58
CA GLY A 35 -5.05 3.43 0.75
C GLY A 35 -4.04 2.30 0.94
N GLU A 36 -3.99 1.37 0.00
CA GLU A 36 -3.04 0.25 0.04
C GLU A 36 -1.57 0.72 -0.11
N TYR A 37 -1.32 1.74 -0.92
CA TYR A 37 0.00 2.37 -1.02
C TYR A 37 0.46 2.95 0.33
N MET A 38 -0.44 3.62 1.06
CA MET A 38 -0.15 4.14 2.40
C MET A 38 0.12 3.02 3.41
N ALA A 39 -0.57 1.89 3.31
CA ALA A 39 -0.32 0.72 4.14
C ALA A 39 1.08 0.13 3.89
N VAL A 40 1.49 -0.04 2.63
CA VAL A 40 2.83 -0.52 2.27
C VAL A 40 3.92 0.45 2.75
N ARG A 41 3.72 1.75 2.58
CA ARG A 41 4.61 2.79 3.08
C ARG A 41 4.75 2.75 4.61
N SER A 42 3.64 2.62 5.32
CA SER A 42 3.62 2.49 6.78
C SER A 42 4.35 1.24 7.24
N ALA A 43 4.13 0.11 6.57
CA ALA A 43 4.79 -1.15 6.87
C ALA A 43 6.32 -1.06 6.73
N ALA A 44 6.82 -0.48 5.64
CA ALA A 44 8.26 -0.27 5.45
C ALA A 44 8.86 0.63 6.54
N SER A 45 8.18 1.74 6.86
CA SER A 45 8.65 2.67 7.89
C SER A 45 8.66 2.02 9.29
N GLN A 46 7.60 1.32 9.66
CA GLN A 46 7.53 0.63 10.96
C GLN A 46 8.54 -0.52 11.05
N ALA A 47 8.75 -1.26 9.96
CA ALA A 47 9.80 -2.28 9.89
C ALA A 47 11.18 -1.68 10.13
N ALA A 48 11.52 -0.58 9.45
CA ALA A 48 12.81 0.08 9.60
C ALA A 48 13.02 0.59 11.02
N PHE A 49 12.04 1.30 11.58
CA PHE A 49 12.14 1.83 12.97
C PHE A 49 12.17 0.75 14.02
N ALA A 50 11.38 -0.31 13.89
CA ALA A 50 11.37 -1.42 14.83
C ALA A 50 12.69 -2.20 14.78
N ALA A 51 13.21 -2.48 13.58
CA ALA A 51 14.48 -3.14 13.38
C ALA A 51 15.66 -2.32 13.92
N ALA A 52 15.66 -0.99 13.72
CA ALA A 52 16.72 -0.11 14.22
C ALA A 52 16.83 -0.07 15.75
N ARG A 53 15.75 -0.43 16.45
CA ARG A 53 15.69 -0.51 17.92
C ARG A 53 15.95 -1.90 18.48
N ALA A 54 16.13 -2.91 17.64
CA ALA A 54 16.36 -4.27 18.08
C ALA A 54 17.71 -4.43 18.79
N PRO A 55 17.85 -5.38 19.76
CA PRO A 55 19.07 -5.57 20.50
C PRO A 55 20.21 -6.18 19.67
N SER A 56 19.90 -6.92 18.63
CA SER A 56 20.88 -7.54 17.73
C SER A 56 20.40 -7.50 16.27
N ALA A 57 21.32 -7.74 15.33
CA ALA A 57 21.00 -7.84 13.91
C ALA A 57 20.00 -8.98 13.61
N THR A 58 20.11 -10.09 14.33
CA THR A 58 19.19 -11.24 14.17
C THR A 58 17.80 -10.89 14.66
N ASP A 59 17.69 -10.20 15.82
CA ASP A 59 16.41 -9.76 16.35
C ASP A 59 15.80 -8.67 15.48
N ALA A 60 16.62 -7.82 14.84
CA ALA A 60 16.17 -6.76 13.95
C ALA A 60 15.32 -7.29 12.79
N LEU A 61 15.72 -8.42 12.20
CA LEU A 61 14.96 -9.05 11.13
C LEU A 61 13.56 -9.51 11.62
N ALA A 62 13.53 -10.22 12.75
CA ALA A 62 12.28 -10.74 13.30
C ALA A 62 11.33 -9.63 13.77
N VAL A 63 11.86 -8.65 14.51
CA VAL A 63 11.09 -7.52 15.05
C VAL A 63 10.57 -6.63 13.92
N GLY A 64 11.40 -6.33 12.94
CA GLY A 64 11.01 -5.52 11.79
C GLY A 64 9.95 -6.21 10.92
N GLN A 65 10.08 -7.51 10.65
CA GLN A 65 9.06 -8.26 9.91
C GLN A 65 7.73 -8.33 10.66
N ASN A 66 7.74 -8.50 11.96
CA ASN A 66 6.52 -8.51 12.76
C ASN A 66 5.84 -7.13 12.76
N ALA A 67 6.61 -6.05 12.94
CA ALA A 67 6.09 -4.69 12.87
C ALA A 67 5.46 -4.37 11.49
N ALA A 68 6.08 -4.83 10.40
CA ALA A 68 5.52 -4.68 9.07
C ALA A 68 4.20 -5.42 8.89
N ARG A 69 4.10 -6.66 9.38
CA ARG A 69 2.86 -7.45 9.31
C ARG A 69 1.74 -6.83 10.14
N GLU A 70 2.06 -6.30 11.30
CA GLU A 70 1.10 -5.59 12.16
C GLU A 70 0.61 -4.30 11.50
N ALA A 71 1.51 -3.55 10.85
CA ALA A 71 1.16 -2.31 10.16
C ALA A 71 0.21 -2.52 8.98
N ILE A 72 0.31 -3.64 8.28
CA ILE A 72 -0.59 -4.00 7.19
C ILE A 72 -1.96 -4.42 7.69
N GLY A 73 -2.02 -5.11 8.82
CA GLY A 73 -3.27 -5.48 9.49
C GLY A 73 -4.30 -6.13 8.57
N HIS A 74 -5.39 -5.41 8.30
CA HIS A 74 -6.54 -5.89 7.51
C HIS A 74 -6.52 -5.38 6.06
N SER A 75 -5.37 -4.97 5.52
CA SER A 75 -5.28 -4.54 4.13
C SER A 75 -5.59 -5.70 3.17
N GLN A 76 -6.18 -5.37 2.02
CA GLN A 76 -6.58 -6.35 0.99
C GLN A 76 -5.45 -6.61 -0.02
N LEU A 77 -4.22 -6.74 0.46
CA LEU A 77 -3.06 -7.04 -0.37
C LEU A 77 -3.04 -8.53 -0.74
N GLU A 78 -2.87 -8.84 -2.02
CA GLU A 78 -2.79 -10.24 -2.49
C GLU A 78 -1.49 -10.92 -2.06
N SER A 79 -0.40 -10.17 -2.06
CA SER A 79 0.90 -10.66 -1.59
C SER A 79 1.67 -9.50 -0.97
N PHE A 80 2.33 -9.77 0.14
CA PHE A 80 3.13 -8.80 0.85
C PHE A 80 4.47 -9.41 1.22
N THR A 81 5.55 -8.71 0.89
CA THR A 81 6.91 -9.12 1.21
C THR A 81 7.66 -7.94 1.81
N VAL A 82 8.41 -8.20 2.87
CA VAL A 82 9.31 -7.24 3.48
C VAL A 82 10.71 -7.79 3.48
N GLN A 83 11.64 -7.03 2.94
CA GLN A 83 13.07 -7.28 2.98
C GLN A 83 13.71 -6.22 3.87
N ILE A 84 14.53 -6.65 4.81
CA ILE A 84 15.24 -5.76 5.73
C ILE A 84 16.72 -5.99 5.52
N ASP A 85 17.39 -4.94 5.09
CA ASP A 85 18.85 -4.90 5.02
C ASP A 85 19.38 -4.20 6.27
N VAL A 86 19.99 -4.99 7.14
CA VAL A 86 20.52 -4.52 8.42
C VAL A 86 21.90 -3.86 8.29
N GLY A 87 22.51 -3.93 7.09
CA GLY A 87 23.85 -3.40 6.87
C GLY A 87 24.87 -3.91 7.89
N SER A 88 25.74 -3.03 8.38
CA SER A 88 26.72 -3.36 9.42
C SER A 88 26.12 -3.49 10.83
N PHE A 89 24.87 -3.08 11.05
CA PHE A 89 24.18 -2.99 12.34
C PHE A 89 25.02 -2.35 13.46
N GLU A 90 25.84 -1.38 13.07
CA GLU A 90 26.67 -0.60 13.99
C GLU A 90 25.95 0.67 14.44
N ARG A 91 26.39 1.23 15.57
CA ARG A 91 25.85 2.50 16.10
C ARG A 91 26.00 3.62 15.07
N GLY A 92 24.90 4.28 14.73
CA GLY A 92 24.88 5.31 13.70
C GLY A 92 24.89 4.76 12.27
N GLY A 93 24.88 3.44 12.09
CA GLY A 93 24.67 2.79 10.80
C GLY A 93 23.25 2.98 10.30
N THR A 94 23.07 2.90 9.00
CA THR A 94 21.74 2.97 8.36
C THR A 94 21.25 1.57 8.06
N LEU A 95 20.00 1.33 8.42
CA LEU A 95 19.25 0.12 8.12
C LEU A 95 18.15 0.50 7.12
N THR A 96 17.87 -0.38 6.16
CA THR A 96 16.86 -0.16 5.14
C THR A 96 15.83 -1.28 5.17
N ALA A 97 14.55 -0.91 5.14
CA ALA A 97 13.44 -1.84 4.98
C ALA A 97 12.68 -1.54 3.69
N ARG A 98 12.52 -2.54 2.85
CA ARG A 98 11.75 -2.46 1.60
C ARG A 98 10.52 -3.34 1.69
N ALA A 99 9.36 -2.73 1.54
CA ALA A 99 8.08 -3.41 1.49
C ALA A 99 7.55 -3.41 0.06
N GLU A 100 7.08 -4.56 -0.39
CA GLU A 100 6.49 -4.76 -1.71
C GLU A 100 5.17 -5.51 -1.57
N ALA A 101 4.18 -5.11 -2.37
CA ALA A 101 2.88 -5.76 -2.39
C ALA A 101 2.22 -5.66 -3.77
N TYR A 102 1.25 -6.53 -4.02
CA TYR A 102 0.36 -6.45 -5.17
C TYR A 102 -1.06 -6.17 -4.69
N VAL A 103 -1.71 -5.22 -5.37
CA VAL A 103 -3.12 -4.88 -5.15
C VAL A 103 -3.93 -5.40 -6.32
N SER A 104 -5.02 -6.12 -6.00
CA SER A 104 -6.01 -6.56 -6.99
C SER A 104 -7.19 -5.60 -7.01
N LEU A 105 -7.64 -5.24 -8.21
CA LEU A 105 -8.89 -4.52 -8.44
C LEU A 105 -10.07 -5.49 -8.63
N ALA A 106 -10.02 -6.67 -7.99
CA ALA A 106 -11.02 -7.73 -8.12
C ALA A 106 -12.48 -7.27 -7.92
N PRO A 107 -12.81 -6.36 -6.98
CA PRO A 107 -14.19 -5.89 -6.80
C PRO A 107 -14.73 -5.06 -7.98
N PHE A 108 -13.85 -4.60 -8.89
CA PHE A 108 -14.21 -3.72 -9.99
C PHE A 108 -13.88 -4.35 -11.36
N PRO A 109 -14.66 -5.29 -11.87
CA PRO A 109 -14.33 -6.04 -13.09
C PRO A 109 -14.12 -5.15 -14.32
N ILE A 110 -14.88 -4.06 -14.45
CA ILE A 110 -14.75 -3.10 -15.55
C ILE A 110 -13.43 -2.32 -15.42
N VAL A 111 -13.10 -1.85 -14.23
CA VAL A 111 -11.86 -1.11 -13.96
C VAL A 111 -10.65 -2.01 -14.16
N ARG A 112 -10.73 -3.28 -13.72
CA ARG A 112 -9.70 -4.29 -13.93
C ARG A 112 -9.43 -4.56 -15.41
N GLN A 113 -10.46 -4.55 -16.25
CA GLN A 113 -10.33 -4.77 -17.68
C GLN A 113 -9.65 -3.59 -18.40
N LEU A 114 -9.87 -2.37 -17.90
CA LEU A 114 -9.31 -1.14 -18.47
C LEU A 114 -7.89 -0.83 -17.98
N LEU A 115 -7.61 -1.03 -16.69
CA LEU A 115 -6.36 -0.63 -16.04
C LEU A 115 -5.40 -1.79 -15.74
N GLY A 116 -5.80 -3.03 -16.01
CA GLY A 116 -5.00 -4.22 -15.69
C GLY A 116 -5.42 -4.93 -14.42
N GLN A 117 -4.84 -6.12 -14.19
CA GLN A 117 -5.31 -7.00 -13.13
C GLN A 117 -4.66 -6.73 -11.77
N ARG A 118 -3.42 -6.25 -11.75
CA ARG A 118 -2.60 -6.09 -10.53
C ARG A 118 -1.73 -4.85 -10.61
N PHE A 119 -1.63 -4.14 -9.51
CA PHE A 119 -0.68 -3.04 -9.34
C PHE A 119 0.42 -3.46 -8.37
N HIS A 120 1.67 -3.29 -8.80
CA HIS A 120 2.82 -3.47 -7.94
C HIS A 120 3.07 -2.19 -7.14
N LEU A 121 3.09 -2.31 -5.83
CA LEU A 121 3.41 -1.24 -4.89
C LEU A 121 4.71 -1.60 -4.20
N ALA A 122 5.64 -0.65 -4.16
CA ALA A 122 6.91 -0.80 -3.44
C ALA A 122 7.25 0.49 -2.72
N TRP A 123 7.79 0.36 -1.52
CA TRP A 123 8.30 1.48 -0.74
C TRP A 123 9.53 1.05 0.05
N GLU A 124 10.48 1.96 0.12
CA GLU A 124 11.71 1.79 0.89
C GLU A 124 11.80 2.85 1.98
N ALA A 125 12.11 2.45 3.19
CA ALA A 125 12.32 3.32 4.32
C ALA A 125 13.67 2.99 4.98
N SER A 126 14.39 4.02 5.42
CA SER A 126 15.63 3.86 6.15
C SER A 126 15.53 4.43 7.57
N ALA A 127 16.21 3.80 8.51
CA ALA A 127 16.32 4.26 9.87
C ALA A 127 17.78 4.15 10.35
N LEU A 128 18.17 5.07 11.24
CA LEU A 128 19.48 5.02 11.91
C LEU A 128 19.41 4.08 13.10
N VAL A 129 20.39 3.21 13.23
CA VAL A 129 20.57 2.38 14.42
C VAL A 129 20.94 3.30 15.60
N GLU A 130 20.15 3.25 16.68
CA GLU A 130 20.26 4.20 17.80
C GLU A 130 21.68 4.22 18.41
N PRO A 131 22.36 5.40 18.44
CA PRO A 131 23.73 5.52 18.93
C PRO A 131 23.84 5.39 20.46
N TYR A 132 22.74 5.55 21.20
CA TYR A 132 22.75 5.70 22.67
C TYR A 132 22.37 4.44 23.44
N ARG A 133 22.27 3.29 22.79
CA ARG A 133 22.01 2.06 23.55
C ARG A 133 23.22 1.67 24.38
N SER A 134 23.16 1.92 25.69
CA SER A 134 24.10 1.32 26.63
C SER A 134 23.94 -0.20 26.53
N ARG A 135 25.00 -0.92 26.14
CA ARG A 135 25.05 -2.35 26.40
C ARG A 135 24.86 -2.50 27.91
N ALA A 136 23.76 -3.08 28.34
CA ALA A 136 23.71 -3.64 29.69
C ALA A 136 24.84 -4.66 29.80
N PRO A 137 25.58 -4.66 30.87
CA PRO A 137 26.72 -5.56 31.10
C PRO A 137 26.29 -7.01 31.02
#